data_147b16f1d0f981c661a9e0ecf106d46a
#
_entry.id   147b16f1d0f981c661a9e0ecf106d46a
#
_cell.length_a   1.000
_cell.length_b   1.000
_cell.length_c   1.000
_cell.angle_alpha   90.00
_cell.angle_beta   90.00
_cell.angle_gamma   90.00
#
_symmetry.space_group_name_H-M   'P 1'
#
loop_
_entity.id
_entity.type
_entity.pdbx_description
1 polymer ?
#
loop_
_entity_poly.entity_id
_entity_poly.type
_entity_poly.pdbx_seq_one_letter_code
_entity_poly.pdbx_strand_id
1 'polypeptide(L)'
;MSAVIAPAREPALLKPAVLWLLLLAPLFFTTYGFATWVTAQRDDVGSLVFDWESHMPFMAWTIVPYWSIDLLYGLSLLLPNSRDELKRHALRLLTAQAIAVSCFLLWPLMFTFPRPEMDGVFGWMFDVLAGFDKPFNQAPSLHIEIGRASCRERV
;
A
#
# COMPACT_ATOMS: atom_id res chain seq x y z
N MET A 1 15.66 1.15 -36.38
CA MET A 1 15.12 1.45 -35.05
C MET A 1 13.73 2.04 -35.25
N SER A 2 12.68 1.23 -35.13
CA SER A 2 11.30 1.70 -35.24
C SER A 2 10.94 2.34 -33.90
N ALA A 3 10.68 3.65 -33.89
CA ALA A 3 10.17 4.33 -32.73
C ALA A 3 8.80 3.73 -32.39
N VAL A 4 8.67 3.09 -31.24
CA VAL A 4 7.39 2.67 -30.69
C VAL A 4 6.65 3.96 -30.31
N ILE A 5 5.75 4.41 -31.18
CA ILE A 5 4.87 5.55 -30.89
C ILE A 5 3.94 5.08 -29.76
N ALA A 6 4.09 5.67 -28.58
CA ALA A 6 3.18 5.41 -27.48
C ALA A 6 1.74 5.73 -27.93
N PRO A 7 0.75 4.86 -27.67
CA PRO A 7 -0.63 5.12 -28.07
C PRO A 7 -1.13 6.40 -27.45
N ALA A 8 -1.80 7.23 -28.24
CA ALA A 8 -2.40 8.46 -27.75
C ALA A 8 -3.43 8.14 -26.67
N ARG A 9 -3.39 8.90 -25.58
CA ARG A 9 -4.31 8.75 -24.46
C ARG A 9 -5.75 9.03 -24.88
N GLU A 10 -6.68 8.15 -24.54
CA GLU A 10 -8.11 8.40 -24.75
C GLU A 10 -8.58 9.64 -23.95
N PRO A 11 -9.26 10.62 -24.59
CA PRO A 11 -9.60 11.89 -23.93
C PRO A 11 -10.63 11.79 -22.79
N ALA A 12 -11.28 10.64 -22.59
CA ALA A 12 -12.36 10.44 -21.64
C ALA A 12 -12.01 9.51 -20.47
N LEU A 13 -10.72 9.30 -20.16
CA LEU A 13 -10.30 8.34 -19.10
C LEU A 13 -10.37 8.88 -17.67
N LEU A 14 -10.41 10.22 -17.49
CA LEU A 14 -10.38 10.80 -16.15
C LEU A 14 -11.58 10.36 -15.28
N LYS A 15 -12.79 10.40 -15.84
CA LYS A 15 -14.01 9.99 -15.11
C LYS A 15 -13.96 8.54 -14.65
N PRO A 16 -13.69 7.54 -15.51
CA PRO A 16 -13.56 6.16 -15.05
C PRO A 16 -12.39 5.93 -14.10
N ALA A 17 -11.27 6.64 -14.24
CA ALA A 17 -10.15 6.57 -13.30
C ALA A 17 -10.55 7.08 -11.91
N VAL A 18 -11.23 8.21 -11.82
CA VAL A 18 -11.76 8.74 -10.56
C VAL A 18 -12.79 7.81 -9.94
N LEU A 19 -13.68 7.20 -10.74
CA LEU A 19 -14.64 6.22 -10.23
C LEU A 19 -13.93 4.99 -9.63
N TRP A 20 -12.89 4.48 -10.30
CA TRP A 20 -12.09 3.39 -9.75
C TRP A 20 -11.38 3.81 -8.45
N LEU A 21 -10.85 5.03 -8.38
CA LEU A 21 -10.21 5.54 -7.16
C LEU A 21 -11.22 5.64 -6.01
N LEU A 22 -12.41 6.19 -6.27
CA LEU A 22 -13.50 6.30 -5.28
C LEU A 22 -14.03 4.94 -4.81
N LEU A 23 -13.86 3.89 -5.60
CA LEU A 23 -14.20 2.52 -5.21
C LEU A 23 -13.05 1.85 -4.45
N LEU A 24 -11.83 1.92 -4.99
CA LEU A 24 -10.68 1.17 -4.47
C LEU A 24 -10.13 1.77 -3.17
N ALA A 25 -10.11 3.09 -3.02
CA ALA A 25 -9.57 3.71 -1.82
C ALA A 25 -10.41 3.37 -0.56
N PRO A 26 -11.74 3.56 -0.52
CA PRO A 26 -12.52 3.11 0.63
C PRO A 26 -12.45 1.60 0.88
N LEU A 27 -12.44 0.80 -0.20
CA LEU A 27 -12.30 -0.64 -0.08
C LEU A 27 -10.96 -1.03 0.56
N PHE A 28 -9.87 -0.36 0.16
CA PHE A 28 -8.54 -0.55 0.74
C PHE A 28 -8.57 -0.27 2.25
N PHE A 29 -8.99 0.93 2.64
CA PHE A 29 -8.99 1.33 4.03
C PHE A 29 -9.93 0.50 4.90
N THR A 30 -11.10 0.12 4.40
CA THR A 30 -12.04 -0.70 5.16
C THR A 30 -11.53 -2.14 5.35
N THR A 31 -11.01 -2.79 4.31
CA THR A 31 -10.52 -4.16 4.41
C THR A 31 -9.22 -4.26 5.19
N TYR A 32 -8.31 -3.28 5.03
CA TYR A 32 -7.09 -3.19 5.83
C TYR A 32 -7.41 -2.93 7.30
N GLY A 33 -8.26 -1.95 7.59
CA GLY A 33 -8.70 -1.65 8.95
C GLY A 33 -9.42 -2.82 9.60
N PHE A 34 -10.25 -3.55 8.84
CA PHE A 34 -10.90 -4.77 9.32
C PHE A 34 -9.88 -5.86 9.67
N ALA A 35 -8.91 -6.12 8.78
CA ALA A 35 -7.85 -7.10 9.05
C ALA A 35 -7.04 -6.73 10.30
N THR A 36 -6.67 -5.45 10.44
CA THR A 36 -5.98 -4.92 11.62
C THR A 36 -6.82 -5.07 12.89
N TRP A 37 -8.11 -4.79 12.82
CA TRP A 37 -9.03 -4.96 13.94
C TRP A 37 -9.17 -6.43 14.37
N VAL A 38 -9.33 -7.35 13.41
CA VAL A 38 -9.38 -8.80 13.68
C VAL A 38 -8.09 -9.27 14.31
N THR A 39 -6.93 -8.88 13.76
CA THR A 39 -5.62 -9.26 14.30
C THR A 39 -5.42 -8.75 15.73
N ALA A 40 -5.90 -7.55 16.05
CA ALA A 40 -5.82 -6.97 17.40
C ALA A 40 -6.66 -7.74 18.45
N GLN A 41 -7.62 -8.58 18.03
CA GLN A 41 -8.44 -9.42 18.93
C GLN A 41 -7.82 -10.82 19.15
N ARG A 42 -6.71 -11.14 18.49
CA ARG A 42 -6.11 -12.47 18.51
C ARG A 42 -4.96 -12.53 19.50
N ASP A 43 -4.85 -13.67 20.19
CA ASP A 43 -3.75 -13.97 21.11
C ASP A 43 -2.60 -14.73 20.42
N ASP A 44 -2.84 -15.23 19.18
CA ASP A 44 -1.91 -16.06 18.41
C ASP A 44 -1.14 -15.26 17.35
N VAL A 45 -0.90 -13.97 17.61
CA VAL A 45 -0.17 -13.09 16.67
C VAL A 45 1.32 -13.36 16.77
N GLY A 46 1.90 -13.84 15.65
CA GLY A 46 3.34 -14.09 15.55
C GLY A 46 4.15 -12.80 15.37
N SER A 47 5.47 -12.93 15.51
CA SER A 47 6.42 -11.88 15.16
C SER A 47 7.51 -12.47 14.26
N LEU A 48 7.84 -11.78 13.20
CA LEU A 48 8.94 -12.13 12.31
C LEU A 48 9.96 -10.99 12.34
N VAL A 49 11.00 -11.17 13.14
CA VAL A 49 12.07 -10.20 13.31
C VAL A 49 13.40 -10.91 13.06
N PHE A 50 14.25 -10.32 12.24
CA PHE A 50 15.58 -10.84 11.96
C PHE A 50 16.61 -10.11 12.84
N ASP A 51 17.64 -10.82 13.30
CA ASP A 51 18.67 -10.27 14.20
C ASP A 51 19.34 -9.01 13.65
N TRP A 52 19.53 -8.92 12.34
CA TRP A 52 20.11 -7.75 11.68
C TRP A 52 19.23 -6.49 11.72
N GLU A 53 17.90 -6.63 11.88
CA GLU A 53 16.98 -5.50 11.95
C GLU A 53 17.20 -4.67 13.22
N SER A 54 17.63 -5.30 14.32
CA SER A 54 17.97 -4.63 15.57
C SER A 54 19.13 -3.64 15.44
N HIS A 55 19.97 -3.79 14.41
CA HIS A 55 21.11 -2.94 14.13
C HIS A 55 20.78 -1.79 13.14
N MET A 56 19.55 -1.76 12.60
CA MET A 56 19.14 -0.70 11.69
C MET A 56 18.79 0.58 12.45
N PRO A 57 19.45 1.71 12.13
CA PRO A 57 19.10 2.97 12.77
C PRO A 57 17.71 3.43 12.35
N PHE A 58 16.93 3.91 13.31
CA PHE A 58 15.65 4.53 13.01
C PHE A 58 15.88 5.89 12.31
N MET A 59 15.29 6.08 11.14
CA MET A 59 15.39 7.32 10.35
C MET A 59 14.02 7.97 10.19
N ALA A 60 13.78 9.06 10.91
CA ALA A 60 12.47 9.74 10.96
C ALA A 60 11.94 10.19 9.60
N TRP A 61 12.80 10.64 8.69
CA TRP A 61 12.42 11.11 7.35
C TRP A 61 11.78 10.04 6.46
N THR A 62 11.97 8.75 6.79
CA THR A 62 11.41 7.62 6.01
C THR A 62 9.89 7.59 6.02
N ILE A 63 9.24 8.32 6.93
CA ILE A 63 7.78 8.50 6.93
C ILE A 63 7.29 9.20 5.65
N VAL A 64 8.09 10.07 5.06
CA VAL A 64 7.73 10.82 3.85
C VAL A 64 7.57 9.90 2.64
N PRO A 65 8.58 9.09 2.24
CA PRO A 65 8.39 8.10 1.18
C PRO A 65 7.30 7.07 1.53
N TYR A 66 7.14 6.71 2.80
CA TYR A 66 6.08 5.78 3.22
C TYR A 66 4.69 6.34 2.88
N TRP A 67 4.37 7.56 3.27
CA TRP A 67 3.09 8.20 2.94
C TRP A 67 2.93 8.48 1.43
N SER A 68 4.03 8.74 0.72
CA SER A 68 3.97 8.97 -0.72
C SER A 68 3.51 7.73 -1.50
N ILE A 69 3.69 6.52 -0.96
CA ILE A 69 3.26 5.29 -1.62
C ILE A 69 1.73 5.24 -1.73
N ASP A 70 0.99 5.64 -0.70
CA ASP A 70 -0.48 5.70 -0.75
C ASP A 70 -0.98 6.69 -1.80
N LEU A 71 -0.32 7.86 -1.87
CA LEU A 71 -0.60 8.85 -2.92
C LEU A 71 -0.29 8.29 -4.31
N LEU A 72 0.88 7.67 -4.49
CA LEU A 72 1.29 7.06 -5.76
C LEU A 72 0.36 5.91 -6.18
N TYR A 73 -0.16 5.16 -5.22
CA TYR A 73 -1.19 4.15 -5.46
C TYR A 73 -2.43 4.76 -6.12
N GLY A 74 -2.99 5.82 -5.53
CA GLY A 74 -4.12 6.54 -6.12
C GLY A 74 -3.81 7.13 -7.49
N LEU A 75 -2.65 7.78 -7.63
CA LEU A 75 -2.21 8.38 -8.89
C LEU A 75 -1.93 7.35 -9.99
N SER A 76 -1.57 6.11 -9.65
CA SER A 76 -1.33 5.05 -10.62
C SER A 76 -2.54 4.74 -11.49
N LEU A 77 -3.75 4.98 -10.99
CA LEU A 77 -5.00 4.83 -11.77
C LEU A 77 -5.15 5.91 -12.86
N LEU A 78 -4.38 6.98 -12.79
CA LEU A 78 -4.38 8.05 -13.80
C LEU A 78 -3.37 7.80 -14.92
N LEU A 79 -2.49 6.78 -14.81
CA LEU A 79 -1.44 6.50 -15.78
C LEU A 79 -1.90 5.74 -17.04
N PRO A 80 -2.92 4.85 -16.99
CA PRO A 80 -3.37 4.11 -18.16
C PRO A 80 -3.80 5.01 -19.32
N ASN A 81 -3.55 4.53 -20.54
CA ASN A 81 -3.88 5.25 -21.77
C ASN A 81 -5.20 4.80 -22.40
N SER A 82 -5.72 3.63 -22.01
CA SER A 82 -6.97 3.07 -22.50
C SER A 82 -7.85 2.54 -21.36
N ARG A 83 -9.16 2.37 -21.62
CA ARG A 83 -10.10 1.81 -20.65
C ARG A 83 -9.76 0.37 -20.28
N ASP A 84 -9.23 -0.39 -21.20
CA ASP A 84 -8.85 -1.79 -20.96
C ASP A 84 -7.59 -1.88 -20.07
N GLU A 85 -6.63 -0.99 -20.26
CA GLU A 85 -5.46 -0.89 -19.37
C GLU A 85 -5.91 -0.48 -17.95
N LEU A 86 -6.75 0.55 -17.83
CA LEU A 86 -7.28 1.00 -16.55
C LEU A 86 -8.01 -0.13 -15.81
N LYS A 87 -8.87 -0.88 -16.50
CA LYS A 87 -9.59 -2.01 -15.93
C LYS A 87 -8.63 -3.12 -15.47
N ARG A 88 -7.65 -3.48 -16.30
CA ARG A 88 -6.64 -4.49 -15.95
C ARG A 88 -5.82 -4.03 -14.74
N HIS A 89 -5.41 -2.76 -14.71
CA HIS A 89 -4.67 -2.20 -13.57
C HIS A 89 -5.50 -2.24 -12.30
N ALA A 90 -6.74 -1.77 -12.31
CA ALA A 90 -7.65 -1.81 -11.18
C ALA A 90 -7.89 -3.25 -10.67
N LEU A 91 -8.07 -4.22 -11.57
CA LEU A 91 -8.22 -5.63 -11.20
C LEU A 91 -6.95 -6.21 -10.57
N ARG A 92 -5.75 -5.82 -11.03
CA ARG A 92 -4.48 -6.21 -10.40
C ARG A 92 -4.38 -5.70 -8.97
N LEU A 93 -4.74 -4.42 -8.76
CA LEU A 93 -4.74 -3.82 -7.42
C LEU A 93 -5.72 -4.53 -6.49
N LEU A 94 -6.94 -4.83 -6.97
CA LEU A 94 -7.93 -5.62 -6.23
C LEU A 94 -7.41 -7.02 -5.87
N THR A 95 -6.77 -7.69 -6.82
CA THR A 95 -6.24 -9.03 -6.60
C THR A 95 -5.11 -9.01 -5.58
N ALA A 96 -4.16 -8.07 -5.70
CA ALA A 96 -3.07 -7.90 -4.74
C ALA A 96 -3.62 -7.64 -3.33
N GLN A 97 -4.60 -6.73 -3.21
CA GLN A 97 -5.26 -6.44 -1.94
C GLN A 97 -5.97 -7.65 -1.35
N ALA A 98 -6.73 -8.40 -2.15
CA ALA A 98 -7.42 -9.61 -1.68
C ALA A 98 -6.44 -10.66 -1.16
N ILE A 99 -5.32 -10.87 -1.86
CA ILE A 99 -4.25 -11.78 -1.43
C ILE A 99 -3.64 -11.30 -0.11
N ALA A 100 -3.26 -10.01 -0.03
CA ALA A 100 -2.63 -9.46 1.17
C ALA A 100 -3.53 -9.55 2.39
N VAL A 101 -4.80 -9.13 2.28
CA VAL A 101 -5.79 -9.23 3.37
C VAL A 101 -6.01 -10.68 3.80
N SER A 102 -6.09 -11.61 2.85
CA SER A 102 -6.18 -13.04 3.16
C SER A 102 -4.97 -13.54 3.94
N CYS A 103 -3.76 -13.13 3.54
CA CYS A 103 -2.53 -13.47 4.26
C CYS A 103 -2.53 -12.88 5.69
N PHE A 104 -2.94 -11.64 5.87
CA PHE A 104 -3.02 -11.00 7.19
C PHE A 104 -3.96 -11.74 8.14
N LEU A 105 -5.08 -12.24 7.62
CA LEU A 105 -6.04 -12.99 8.42
C LEU A 105 -5.56 -14.43 8.73
N LEU A 106 -4.84 -15.07 7.80
CA LEU A 106 -4.36 -16.44 7.96
C LEU A 106 -3.06 -16.54 8.76
N TRP A 107 -2.15 -15.57 8.59
CA TRP A 107 -0.85 -15.50 9.25
C TRP A 107 -0.64 -14.11 9.86
N PRO A 108 -1.30 -13.81 10.98
CA PRO A 108 -1.17 -12.50 11.61
C PRO A 108 0.24 -12.31 12.16
N LEU A 109 0.89 -11.24 11.75
CA LEU A 109 2.24 -10.88 12.19
C LEU A 109 2.25 -9.47 12.75
N MET A 110 2.95 -9.29 13.87
CA MET A 110 3.09 -8.01 14.56
C MET A 110 4.53 -7.52 14.52
N PHE A 111 4.72 -6.24 14.26
CA PHE A 111 6.00 -5.57 14.40
C PHE A 111 6.27 -5.24 15.87
N THR A 112 7.41 -5.68 16.41
CA THR A 112 7.70 -5.63 17.84
C THR A 112 8.68 -4.55 18.27
N PHE A 113 9.33 -3.84 17.34
CA PHE A 113 10.24 -2.76 17.70
C PHE A 113 9.47 -1.55 18.23
N PRO A 114 9.85 -1.01 19.42
CA PRO A 114 9.27 0.22 19.93
C PRO A 114 9.63 1.38 19.01
N ARG A 115 8.64 2.20 18.68
CA ARG A 115 8.89 3.46 17.97
C ARG A 115 9.49 4.47 18.95
N PRO A 116 10.60 5.14 18.59
CA PRO A 116 11.12 6.25 19.40
C PRO A 116 10.09 7.39 19.44
N GLU A 117 9.92 8.00 20.61
CA GLU A 117 9.17 9.25 20.73
C GLU A 117 9.94 10.37 20.01
N MET A 118 9.23 11.15 19.21
CA MET A 118 9.83 12.21 18.41
C MET A 118 8.94 13.44 18.39
N ASP A 119 9.58 14.60 18.47
CA ASP A 119 8.94 15.90 18.31
C ASP A 119 8.99 16.40 16.87
N GLY A 120 8.21 17.44 16.58
CA GLY A 120 8.23 18.12 15.29
C GLY A 120 7.36 17.47 14.22
N VAL A 121 7.60 17.84 12.95
CA VAL A 121 6.75 17.44 11.83
C VAL A 121 6.74 15.93 11.62
N PHE A 122 7.89 15.28 11.72
CA PHE A 122 7.97 13.83 11.57
C PHE A 122 7.28 13.10 12.73
N GLY A 123 7.43 13.59 13.97
CA GLY A 123 6.71 13.05 15.13
C GLY A 123 5.21 13.09 14.90
N TRP A 124 4.67 14.25 14.52
CA TRP A 124 3.27 14.41 14.18
C TRP A 124 2.81 13.45 13.06
N MET A 125 3.61 13.28 11.99
CA MET A 125 3.29 12.32 10.91
C MET A 125 3.22 10.88 11.43
N PHE A 126 4.13 10.48 12.30
CA PHE A 126 4.11 9.15 12.93
C PHE A 126 2.92 8.97 13.87
N ASP A 127 2.52 10.00 14.61
CA ASP A 127 1.37 9.94 15.51
C ASP A 127 0.06 9.78 14.73
N VAL A 128 -0.09 10.52 13.63
CA VAL A 128 -1.23 10.36 12.72
C VAL A 128 -1.24 8.95 12.12
N LEU A 129 -0.09 8.44 11.68
CA LEU A 129 0.04 7.09 11.17
C LEU A 129 -0.35 6.05 12.23
N ALA A 130 0.15 6.19 13.46
CA ALA A 130 -0.12 5.27 14.56
C ALA A 130 -1.61 5.21 14.96
N GLY A 131 -2.35 6.30 14.74
CA GLY A 131 -3.80 6.33 14.95
C GLY A 131 -4.56 5.46 13.96
N PHE A 132 -3.99 5.22 12.78
CA PHE A 132 -4.61 4.50 11.67
C PHE A 132 -3.94 3.15 11.40
N ASP A 133 -2.61 3.14 11.28
CA ASP A 133 -1.80 1.96 10.98
C ASP A 133 -1.18 1.41 12.27
N LYS A 134 -1.79 0.37 12.81
CA LYS A 134 -1.28 -0.34 13.97
C LYS A 134 -0.16 -1.29 13.55
N PRO A 135 0.72 -1.74 14.48
CA PRO A 135 1.88 -2.57 14.17
C PRO A 135 1.52 -4.03 13.81
N PHE A 136 0.37 -4.23 13.19
CA PHE A 136 -0.08 -5.52 12.67
C PHE A 136 0.07 -5.58 11.15
N ASN A 137 -0.12 -6.76 10.59
CA ASN A 137 -0.11 -6.99 9.14
C ASN A 137 1.27 -6.71 8.49
N GLN A 138 2.32 -7.22 9.12
CA GLN A 138 3.71 -6.99 8.70
C GLN A 138 4.04 -7.64 7.35
N ALA A 139 3.47 -8.79 7.02
CA ALA A 139 3.75 -9.51 5.78
C ALA A 139 2.48 -10.19 5.20
N PRO A 140 2.31 -10.20 3.86
CA PRO A 140 3.16 -9.53 2.85
C PRO A 140 3.03 -8.01 2.90
N SER A 141 4.09 -7.29 2.56
CA SER A 141 4.02 -5.82 2.50
C SER A 141 3.16 -5.38 1.32
N LEU A 142 2.01 -4.79 1.60
CA LEU A 142 1.09 -4.25 0.60
C LEU A 142 1.77 -3.20 -0.30
N HIS A 143 2.69 -2.44 0.25
CA HIS A 143 3.46 -1.43 -0.48
C HIS A 143 4.34 -2.04 -1.59
N ILE A 144 4.97 -3.20 -1.32
CA ILE A 144 5.79 -3.92 -2.31
C ILE A 144 4.90 -4.56 -3.39
N GLU A 145 3.77 -5.14 -3.00
CA GLU A 145 2.81 -5.76 -3.91
C GLU A 145 2.23 -4.73 -4.90
N ILE A 146 1.84 -3.57 -4.42
CA ILE A 146 1.33 -2.46 -5.22
C ILE A 146 2.40 -1.93 -6.18
N GLY A 147 3.64 -1.75 -5.70
CA GLY A 147 4.76 -1.32 -6.53
C GLY A 147 5.00 -2.28 -7.68
N ARG A 148 4.99 -3.59 -7.44
CA ARG A 148 5.12 -4.63 -8.48
C ARG A 148 3.97 -4.61 -9.48
N ALA A 149 2.74 -4.45 -9.02
CA ALA A 149 1.57 -4.37 -9.90
C ALA A 149 1.66 -3.19 -10.87
N SER A 150 2.17 -2.04 -10.40
CA SER A 150 2.31 -0.81 -11.19
C SER A 150 3.51 -0.85 -12.16
N CYS A 151 4.61 -1.52 -11.80
CA CYS A 151 5.82 -1.58 -12.65
C CYS A 151 5.67 -2.52 -13.85
N ARG A 152 4.79 -3.51 -13.80
CA ARG A 152 4.65 -4.54 -14.85
C ARG A 152 4.00 -4.03 -16.15
N GLU A 153 3.49 -2.81 -16.17
CA GLU A 153 2.89 -2.21 -17.37
C GLU A 153 3.88 -1.52 -18.32
N ARG A 154 5.17 -1.43 -17.94
CA ARG A 154 6.19 -0.71 -18.72
C ARG A 154 7.14 -1.61 -19.53
N VAL A 155 6.84 -2.91 -19.67
CA VAL A 155 7.67 -3.84 -20.45
C VAL A 155 6.91 -4.32 -21.68
#